data_7ea5faf187f73d2745ca2f6a3afc72d8
#
_entry.id   7ea5faf187f73d2745ca2f6a3afc72d8
#
_cell.length_a   1.000
_cell.length_b   1.000
_cell.length_c   1.000
_cell.angle_alpha   90.00
_cell.angle_beta   90.00
_cell.angle_gamma   90.00
#
_symmetry.space_group_name_H-M   'P 1'
#
loop_
_entity.id
_entity.type
_entity.pdbx_description
1 polymer ?
#
loop_
_entity_poly.entity_id
_entity_poly.type
_entity_poly.pdbx_seq_one_letter_code
_entity_poly.pdbx_strand_id
1 'polypeptide(L)'
;LHRARGNVPTAEPRKEVLYVRDMSGKYLDHFQFSVYKGECLVIQSLDTRMYNEFLEILEKEGGFKEVDMLVEGKKVSDYRTRKIAFMKEEATQTMLFDDLTVGDNICIGLDRKAPNIWLKKRIQKSVQEEYYRIFGEDIFDCYINELSDEQKTRVIYMRILLEKPEVVFMVQPFKHAGTPHRMQVWELQTLLLERGISIVILAMNMSDSLTIADRVIRISRVDGKMTTKEFTYNQFSELPMSLPWVGFFDELKNNGEEI
;
A
#
# COMPACT_ATOMS: atom_id res chain seq x y z
N LEU A 1 -1.72 -4.75 -19.93
CA LEU A 1 -2.89 -3.90 -19.65
C LEU A 1 -2.37 -2.58 -19.11
N HIS A 2 -2.19 -1.58 -20.01
CA HIS A 2 -1.88 -0.22 -19.57
C HIS A 2 -3.19 0.41 -19.11
N ARG A 3 -3.31 0.72 -17.82
CA ARG A 3 -4.27 1.71 -17.36
C ARG A 3 -4.05 2.94 -18.23
N ALA A 4 -5.08 3.43 -18.93
CA ALA A 4 -4.99 4.63 -19.76
C ALA A 4 -4.70 5.83 -18.84
N ARG A 5 -3.42 6.06 -18.58
CA ARG A 5 -2.91 7.20 -17.82
C ARG A 5 -2.89 8.36 -18.78
N GLY A 6 -3.65 9.36 -18.54
CA GLY A 6 -3.64 10.57 -19.35
C GLY A 6 -4.98 11.10 -19.77
N ASN A 7 -6.06 10.34 -19.64
CA ASN A 7 -7.43 10.81 -19.90
C ASN A 7 -8.29 10.79 -18.63
N VAL A 8 -7.74 11.16 -17.46
CA VAL A 8 -8.61 11.62 -16.39
C VAL A 8 -8.97 13.06 -16.75
N PRO A 9 -10.24 13.35 -17.09
CA PRO A 9 -10.65 14.71 -17.39
C PRO A 9 -10.29 15.58 -16.18
N THR A 10 -9.52 16.63 -16.39
CA THR A 10 -9.11 17.63 -15.39
C THR A 10 -10.27 18.49 -14.90
N ALA A 11 -11.52 18.09 -15.13
CA ALA A 11 -12.71 18.92 -14.94
C ALA A 11 -13.50 18.64 -13.65
N GLU A 12 -13.29 17.52 -12.97
CA GLU A 12 -13.92 17.31 -11.67
C GLU A 12 -12.88 17.29 -10.54
N PRO A 13 -13.14 17.99 -9.41
CA PRO A 13 -12.26 17.92 -8.25
C PRO A 13 -12.21 16.47 -7.77
N ARG A 14 -11.01 15.84 -7.78
CA ARG A 14 -10.82 14.49 -7.31
C ARG A 14 -11.25 14.43 -5.85
N LYS A 15 -12.13 13.46 -5.51
CA LYS A 15 -12.57 13.26 -4.12
C LYS A 15 -11.38 12.82 -3.26
N GLU A 16 -11.02 13.64 -2.26
CA GLU A 16 -10.05 13.26 -1.24
C GLU A 16 -10.63 12.16 -0.36
N VAL A 17 -9.90 11.05 -0.22
CA VAL A 17 -10.30 9.90 0.60
C VAL A 17 -9.48 9.77 1.87
N LEU A 18 -8.23 10.26 1.85
CA LEU A 18 -7.35 10.30 3.01
C LEU A 18 -6.65 11.66 3.05
N TYR A 19 -6.60 12.26 4.23
CA TYR A 19 -5.78 13.42 4.52
C TYR A 19 -5.01 13.20 5.82
N VAL A 20 -3.69 13.24 5.73
CA VAL A 20 -2.77 13.30 6.87
C VAL A 20 -2.33 14.74 7.01
N ARG A 21 -2.79 15.42 8.07
CA ARG A 21 -2.52 16.84 8.29
C ARG A 21 -1.17 17.08 8.93
N ASP A 22 -0.81 16.21 9.87
CA ASP A 22 0.40 16.34 10.65
C ASP A 22 0.88 14.95 11.04
N MET A 23 2.07 14.62 10.61
CA MET A 23 2.81 13.44 11.04
C MET A 23 4.17 13.93 11.49
N SER A 24 4.34 13.99 12.79
CA SER A 24 5.56 14.50 13.42
C SER A 24 6.19 13.44 14.32
N GLY A 25 7.51 13.41 14.35
CA GLY A 25 8.30 12.50 15.15
C GLY A 25 9.70 13.04 15.38
N LYS A 26 10.66 12.17 15.58
CA LYS A 26 12.07 12.55 15.76
C LYS A 26 12.72 12.96 14.43
N TYR A 27 12.32 12.32 13.34
CA TYR A 27 12.90 12.50 12.00
C TYR A 27 11.90 13.06 11.01
N LEU A 28 10.59 12.83 11.20
CA LEU A 28 9.51 13.45 10.47
C LEU A 28 9.13 14.77 11.13
N ASP A 29 8.97 15.81 10.33
CA ASP A 29 8.66 17.16 10.79
C ASP A 29 7.46 17.70 10.03
N HIS A 30 6.28 17.69 10.68
CA HIS A 30 5.00 18.16 10.14
C HIS A 30 4.68 17.64 8.73
N PHE A 31 4.98 16.35 8.49
CA PHE A 31 4.71 15.73 7.20
C PHE A 31 3.21 15.61 6.95
N GLN A 32 2.77 16.14 5.81
CA GLN A 32 1.36 16.13 5.42
C GLN A 32 1.20 15.66 3.97
N PHE A 33 0.10 14.96 3.71
CA PHE A 33 -0.26 14.52 2.36
C PHE A 33 -1.73 14.16 2.25
N SER A 34 -2.27 14.23 1.03
CA SER A 34 -3.61 13.75 0.69
C SER A 34 -3.55 12.59 -0.28
N VAL A 35 -4.57 11.74 -0.27
CA VAL A 35 -4.80 10.68 -1.27
C VAL A 35 -6.18 10.84 -1.85
N TYR A 36 -6.29 10.73 -3.16
CA TYR A 36 -7.54 10.88 -3.88
C TYR A 36 -8.13 9.52 -4.29
N LYS A 37 -9.43 9.47 -4.52
CA LYS A 37 -10.16 8.25 -4.86
C LYS A 37 -9.58 7.55 -6.09
N GLY A 38 -9.21 6.28 -5.92
CA GLY A 38 -8.61 5.46 -6.97
C GLY A 38 -7.21 5.90 -7.42
N GLU A 39 -6.52 6.71 -6.60
CA GLU A 39 -5.13 7.13 -6.82
C GLU A 39 -4.14 6.09 -6.31
N CYS A 40 -3.01 5.95 -7.01
CA CYS A 40 -1.81 5.33 -6.49
C CYS A 40 -0.78 6.42 -6.17
N LEU A 41 -0.58 6.69 -4.88
CA LEU A 41 0.45 7.58 -4.36
C LEU A 41 1.66 6.77 -3.92
N VAL A 42 2.85 7.14 -4.38
CA VAL A 42 4.13 6.59 -3.88
C VAL A 42 4.79 7.60 -2.95
N ILE A 43 5.11 7.19 -1.73
CA ILE A 43 5.91 7.97 -0.79
C ILE A 43 7.29 7.31 -0.71
N GLN A 44 8.30 8.04 -1.18
CA GLN A 44 9.68 7.59 -1.17
C GLN A 44 10.48 8.31 -0.09
N SER A 45 11.21 7.54 0.72
CA SER A 45 12.29 8.07 1.55
C SER A 45 13.55 7.24 1.36
N LEU A 46 14.68 7.90 1.10
CA LEU A 46 16.00 7.26 1.08
C LEU A 46 16.64 7.25 2.48
N ASP A 47 16.23 8.14 3.37
CA ASP A 47 16.65 8.12 4.77
C ASP A 47 15.91 7.01 5.52
N THR A 48 16.66 5.96 5.89
CA THR A 48 16.14 4.79 6.59
C THR A 48 15.48 5.15 7.93
N ARG A 49 15.97 6.19 8.61
CA ARG A 49 15.42 6.63 9.91
C ARG A 49 14.04 7.23 9.75
N MET A 50 13.85 8.10 8.74
CA MET A 50 12.54 8.67 8.41
C MET A 50 11.59 7.59 7.94
N TYR A 51 12.07 6.67 7.11
CA TYR A 51 11.28 5.55 6.61
C TYR A 51 10.79 4.65 7.75
N ASN A 52 11.68 4.26 8.66
CA ASN A 52 11.32 3.41 9.80
C ASN A 52 10.36 4.13 10.77
N GLU A 53 10.58 5.42 11.05
CA GLU A 53 9.67 6.20 11.89
C GLU A 53 8.27 6.29 11.26
N PHE A 54 8.20 6.48 9.94
CA PHE A 54 6.93 6.46 9.23
C PHE A 54 6.19 5.12 9.42
N LEU A 55 6.91 4.00 9.28
CA LEU A 55 6.36 2.66 9.51
C LEU A 55 5.93 2.47 10.97
N GLU A 56 6.76 2.88 11.94
CA GLU A 56 6.43 2.79 13.36
C GLU A 56 5.11 3.51 13.68
N ILE A 57 4.93 4.73 13.15
CA ILE A 57 3.70 5.50 13.36
C ILE A 57 2.49 4.77 12.78
N LEU A 58 2.62 4.17 11.59
CA LEU A 58 1.52 3.46 10.95
C LEU A 58 1.19 2.12 11.60
N GLU A 59 2.20 1.37 12.06
CA GLU A 59 2.03 0.02 12.61
C GLU A 59 1.70 0.01 14.11
N LYS A 60 2.07 1.06 14.82
CA LYS A 60 1.88 1.16 16.29
C LYS A 60 0.39 1.19 16.61
N GLU A 61 -0.02 0.36 17.55
CA GLU A 61 -1.37 0.40 18.11
C GLU A 61 -1.65 1.77 18.72
N GLY A 62 -2.65 2.46 18.19
CA GLY A 62 -2.96 3.84 18.58
C GLY A 62 -1.99 4.90 18.05
N GLY A 63 -1.08 4.57 17.15
CA GLY A 63 -0.13 5.52 16.54
C GLY A 63 -0.81 6.68 15.83
N PHE A 64 -2.01 6.45 15.29
CA PHE A 64 -2.81 7.53 14.69
C PHE A 64 -3.42 8.53 15.68
N LYS A 65 -3.27 8.32 17.00
CA LYS A 65 -3.67 9.32 17.99
C LYS A 65 -2.77 10.55 17.97
N GLU A 66 -1.50 10.33 17.61
CA GLU A 66 -0.47 11.38 17.49
C GLU A 66 -0.45 11.99 16.08
N VAL A 67 -1.17 11.38 15.13
CA VAL A 67 -1.30 11.84 13.75
C VAL A 67 -2.70 12.36 13.50
N ASP A 68 -2.84 13.56 12.98
CA ASP A 68 -4.15 14.08 12.56
C ASP A 68 -4.51 13.53 11.18
N MET A 69 -5.15 12.34 11.18
CA MET A 69 -5.53 11.62 9.97
C MET A 69 -7.05 11.61 9.81
N LEU A 70 -7.49 11.96 8.62
CA LEU A 70 -8.91 11.95 8.24
C LEU A 70 -9.13 10.99 7.06
N VAL A 71 -10.12 10.13 7.19
CA VAL A 71 -10.61 9.30 6.07
C VAL A 71 -12.03 9.74 5.74
N GLU A 72 -12.26 10.16 4.50
CA GLU A 72 -13.52 10.77 4.05
C GLU A 72 -13.99 11.90 5.00
N GLY A 73 -13.07 12.76 5.46
CA GLY A 73 -13.32 13.86 6.35
C GLY A 73 -13.58 13.49 7.82
N LYS A 74 -13.50 12.22 8.18
CA LYS A 74 -13.69 11.75 9.56
C LYS A 74 -12.36 11.37 10.19
N LYS A 75 -12.08 11.88 11.39
CA LYS A 75 -10.86 11.56 12.14
C LYS A 75 -10.77 10.06 12.43
N VAL A 76 -9.61 9.49 12.18
CA VAL A 76 -9.27 8.09 12.42
C VAL A 76 -8.22 8.03 13.52
N SER A 77 -8.48 7.23 14.55
CA SER A 77 -7.57 7.07 15.69
C SER A 77 -6.73 5.80 15.64
N ASP A 78 -7.01 4.91 14.69
CA ASP A 78 -6.36 3.61 14.59
C ASP A 78 -6.48 3.08 13.14
N TYR A 79 -5.43 2.40 12.64
CA TYR A 79 -5.43 1.72 11.35
C TYR A 79 -6.44 0.55 11.27
N ARG A 80 -6.90 0.03 12.42
CA ARG A 80 -7.94 -1.01 12.50
C ARG A 80 -9.32 -0.55 12.03
N THR A 81 -9.46 0.71 11.62
CA THR A 81 -10.67 1.14 10.92
C THR A 81 -10.80 0.35 9.61
N ARG A 82 -12.01 -0.12 9.32
CA ARG A 82 -12.29 -0.86 8.07
C ARG A 82 -12.05 -0.05 6.80
N LYS A 83 -11.76 1.25 6.95
CA LYS A 83 -11.51 2.16 5.83
C LYS A 83 -10.06 2.19 5.40
N ILE A 84 -9.14 1.68 6.23
CA ILE A 84 -7.72 1.59 5.93
C ILE A 84 -7.32 0.12 6.04
N ALA A 85 -6.63 -0.39 5.02
CA ALA A 85 -5.91 -1.64 5.07
C ALA A 85 -4.41 -1.37 5.08
N PHE A 86 -3.66 -2.30 5.65
CA PHE A 86 -2.22 -2.23 5.72
C PHE A 86 -1.61 -3.55 5.24
N MET A 87 -0.76 -3.48 4.23
CA MET A 87 -0.02 -4.63 3.70
C MET A 87 1.46 -4.48 4.04
N LYS A 88 1.95 -5.35 4.91
CA LYS A 88 3.33 -5.36 5.38
C LYS A 88 4.30 -5.77 4.30
N GLU A 89 5.58 -5.51 4.51
CA GLU A 89 6.65 -5.82 3.57
C GLU A 89 6.70 -7.32 3.20
N GLU A 90 6.66 -8.20 4.18
CA GLU A 90 6.65 -9.66 3.99
C GLU A 90 5.24 -10.22 4.22
N ALA A 91 4.27 -9.69 3.47
CA ALA A 91 2.86 -9.96 3.67
C ALA A 91 2.52 -11.46 3.56
N THR A 92 3.15 -12.19 2.65
CA THR A 92 2.93 -13.64 2.46
C THR A 92 3.37 -14.47 3.65
N GLN A 93 4.30 -13.95 4.47
CA GLN A 93 4.81 -14.63 5.68
C GLN A 93 4.09 -14.17 6.94
N THR A 94 3.65 -12.91 6.99
CA THR A 94 3.19 -12.26 8.23
C THR A 94 1.69 -12.05 8.29
N MET A 95 0.97 -12.11 7.16
CA MET A 95 -0.45 -11.80 7.08
C MET A 95 -1.35 -13.00 6.81
N LEU A 96 -0.80 -14.17 6.62
CA LEU A 96 -1.52 -15.41 6.37
C LEU A 96 -1.38 -16.37 7.55
N PHE A 97 -2.38 -17.22 7.71
CA PHE A 97 -2.41 -18.29 8.71
C PHE A 97 -2.21 -19.62 7.97
N ASP A 98 -1.04 -20.21 8.13
CA ASP A 98 -0.59 -21.39 7.38
C ASP A 98 -1.46 -22.62 7.61
N ASP A 99 -2.02 -22.75 8.81
CA ASP A 99 -2.88 -23.86 9.23
C ASP A 99 -4.37 -23.68 8.81
N LEU A 100 -4.69 -22.60 8.11
CA LEU A 100 -6.03 -22.33 7.59
C LEU A 100 -6.08 -22.45 6.07
N THR A 101 -7.28 -22.74 5.56
CA THR A 101 -7.51 -22.80 4.11
C THR A 101 -7.44 -21.41 3.48
N VAL A 102 -7.33 -21.35 2.15
CA VAL A 102 -7.45 -20.11 1.37
C VAL A 102 -8.76 -19.40 1.68
N GLY A 103 -9.87 -20.16 1.67
CA GLY A 103 -11.19 -19.63 1.96
C GLY A 103 -11.29 -18.99 3.35
N ASP A 104 -10.76 -19.66 4.36
CA ASP A 104 -10.75 -19.13 5.72
C ASP A 104 -9.87 -17.89 5.83
N ASN A 105 -8.68 -17.88 5.21
CA ASN A 105 -7.80 -16.73 5.18
C ASN A 105 -8.42 -15.51 4.50
N ILE A 106 -9.11 -15.69 3.38
CA ILE A 106 -9.79 -14.59 2.69
C ILE A 106 -10.97 -14.08 3.54
N CYS A 107 -11.70 -14.99 4.18
CA CYS A 107 -12.94 -14.69 4.88
C CYS A 107 -12.78 -14.32 6.36
N ILE A 108 -11.56 -14.22 6.86
CA ILE A 108 -11.26 -14.03 8.31
C ILE A 108 -11.96 -12.79 8.91
N GLY A 109 -12.20 -11.76 8.11
CA GLY A 109 -12.92 -10.55 8.53
C GLY A 109 -14.45 -10.63 8.45
N LEU A 110 -15.01 -11.71 7.89
CA LEU A 110 -16.45 -11.83 7.62
C LEU A 110 -17.29 -12.04 8.88
N ASP A 111 -16.77 -12.60 9.95
CA ASP A 111 -17.51 -12.88 11.18
C ASP A 111 -18.15 -11.61 11.76
N ARG A 112 -17.51 -10.47 11.54
CA ARG A 112 -18.04 -9.15 11.93
C ARG A 112 -19.12 -8.61 10.98
N LYS A 113 -19.16 -9.09 9.72
CA LYS A 113 -20.11 -8.64 8.69
C LYS A 113 -21.30 -9.57 8.52
N ALA A 114 -21.14 -10.83 8.90
CA ALA A 114 -22.11 -11.90 8.71
C ALA A 114 -22.35 -12.65 10.04
N PRO A 115 -23.20 -12.14 10.94
CA PRO A 115 -23.45 -12.77 12.25
C PRO A 115 -24.18 -14.11 12.14
N ASN A 116 -24.66 -14.51 10.96
CA ASN A 116 -25.41 -15.72 10.72
C ASN A 116 -24.59 -16.73 9.89
N ILE A 117 -24.51 -17.98 10.36
CA ILE A 117 -23.79 -19.07 9.70
C ILE A 117 -24.24 -19.30 8.25
N TRP A 118 -25.53 -19.19 7.98
CA TRP A 118 -26.06 -19.37 6.61
C TRP A 118 -25.61 -18.26 5.66
N LEU A 119 -25.58 -17.03 6.16
CA LEU A 119 -25.09 -15.89 5.41
C LEU A 119 -23.59 -16.03 5.15
N LYS A 120 -22.82 -16.48 6.15
CA LYS A 120 -21.39 -16.76 6.02
C LYS A 120 -21.10 -17.77 4.91
N LYS A 121 -21.80 -18.92 4.89
CA LYS A 121 -21.62 -19.94 3.84
C LYS A 121 -21.95 -19.41 2.44
N ARG A 122 -23.02 -18.61 2.30
CA ARG A 122 -23.36 -17.97 1.02
C ARG A 122 -22.30 -17.01 0.56
N ILE A 123 -21.74 -16.19 1.46
CA ILE A 123 -20.66 -15.25 1.14
C ILE A 123 -19.39 -16.04 0.77
N GLN A 124 -19.01 -17.07 1.53
CA GLN A 124 -17.85 -17.91 1.20
C GLN A 124 -17.97 -18.50 -0.21
N LYS A 125 -19.14 -19.05 -0.57
CA LYS A 125 -19.37 -19.56 -1.92
C LYS A 125 -19.26 -18.49 -2.99
N SER A 126 -19.83 -17.32 -2.76
CA SER A 126 -19.71 -16.19 -3.68
C SER A 126 -18.25 -15.70 -3.83
N VAL A 127 -17.49 -15.72 -2.73
CA VAL A 127 -16.05 -15.36 -2.74
C VAL A 127 -15.25 -16.41 -3.50
N GLN A 128 -15.54 -17.70 -3.34
CA GLN A 128 -14.90 -18.79 -4.09
C GLN A 128 -15.17 -18.64 -5.61
N GLU A 129 -16.42 -18.39 -5.99
CA GLU A 129 -16.79 -18.16 -7.39
C GLU A 129 -16.07 -16.92 -7.97
N GLU A 130 -15.97 -15.83 -7.20
CA GLU A 130 -15.25 -14.62 -7.61
C GLU A 130 -13.74 -14.86 -7.70
N TYR A 131 -13.14 -15.60 -6.75
CA TYR A 131 -11.73 -15.97 -6.79
C TYR A 131 -11.41 -16.76 -8.06
N TYR A 132 -12.22 -17.79 -8.34
CA TYR A 132 -12.07 -18.59 -9.56
C TYR A 132 -12.22 -17.74 -10.84
N ARG A 133 -13.20 -16.84 -10.84
CA ARG A 133 -13.43 -15.94 -11.99
C ARG A 133 -12.24 -15.01 -12.27
N ILE A 134 -11.59 -14.53 -11.22
CA ILE A 134 -10.46 -13.58 -11.35
C ILE A 134 -9.16 -14.31 -11.70
N PHE A 135 -8.89 -15.45 -11.04
CA PHE A 135 -7.60 -16.11 -11.10
C PHE A 135 -7.59 -17.43 -11.89
N GLY A 136 -8.73 -18.00 -12.17
CA GLY A 136 -8.85 -19.28 -12.89
C GLY A 136 -8.39 -20.50 -12.09
N GLU A 137 -8.26 -20.39 -10.76
CA GLU A 137 -7.73 -21.42 -9.88
C GLU A 137 -8.77 -21.87 -8.86
N ASP A 138 -8.90 -23.18 -8.68
CA ASP A 138 -9.76 -23.77 -7.65
C ASP A 138 -8.90 -24.27 -6.46
N ILE A 139 -8.41 -23.32 -5.67
CA ILE A 139 -7.54 -23.57 -4.51
C ILE A 139 -8.20 -23.15 -3.20
N PHE A 140 -9.50 -22.89 -3.19
CA PHE A 140 -10.19 -22.29 -2.05
C PHE A 140 -10.15 -23.17 -0.80
N ASP A 141 -10.12 -24.49 -0.98
CA ASP A 141 -10.03 -25.48 0.09
C ASP A 141 -8.58 -25.95 0.41
N CYS A 142 -7.57 -25.46 -0.36
CA CYS A 142 -6.17 -25.76 -0.08
C CYS A 142 -5.67 -25.00 1.15
N TYR A 143 -4.70 -25.59 1.86
CA TYR A 143 -4.02 -24.92 2.97
C TYR A 143 -2.96 -23.94 2.45
N ILE A 144 -2.73 -22.86 3.20
CA ILE A 144 -1.77 -21.81 2.80
C ILE A 144 -0.35 -22.34 2.65
N ASN A 145 0.09 -23.27 3.49
CA ASN A 145 1.42 -23.88 3.41
C ASN A 145 1.68 -24.70 2.13
N GLU A 146 0.62 -25.07 1.39
CA GLU A 146 0.69 -25.79 0.10
C GLU A 146 0.84 -24.85 -1.09
N LEU A 147 0.74 -23.54 -0.88
CA LEU A 147 0.69 -22.54 -1.96
C LEU A 147 2.06 -21.96 -2.30
N SER A 148 2.23 -21.58 -3.57
CA SER A 148 3.34 -20.72 -4.00
C SER A 148 3.20 -19.29 -3.46
N ASP A 149 4.29 -18.51 -3.47
CA ASP A 149 4.26 -17.12 -3.03
C ASP A 149 3.35 -16.26 -3.90
N GLU A 150 3.24 -16.56 -5.20
CA GLU A 150 2.32 -15.90 -6.11
C GLU A 150 0.85 -16.18 -5.71
N GLN A 151 0.52 -17.42 -5.34
CA GLN A 151 -0.82 -17.77 -4.88
C GLN A 151 -1.13 -17.13 -3.53
N LYS A 152 -0.18 -17.15 -2.58
CA LYS A 152 -0.30 -16.45 -1.29
C LYS A 152 -0.55 -14.95 -1.48
N THR A 153 0.13 -14.32 -2.43
CA THR A 153 -0.09 -12.91 -2.79
C THR A 153 -1.53 -12.69 -3.26
N ARG A 154 -2.09 -13.55 -4.13
CA ARG A 154 -3.49 -13.45 -4.57
C ARG A 154 -4.47 -13.53 -3.41
N VAL A 155 -4.22 -14.41 -2.43
CA VAL A 155 -5.06 -14.54 -1.22
C VAL A 155 -5.12 -13.22 -0.45
N ILE A 156 -3.98 -12.55 -0.24
CA ILE A 156 -3.92 -11.27 0.47
C ILE A 156 -4.70 -10.18 -0.29
N TYR A 157 -4.48 -10.06 -1.60
CA TYR A 157 -5.19 -9.07 -2.41
C TYR A 157 -6.69 -9.34 -2.48
N MET A 158 -7.11 -10.61 -2.54
CA MET A 158 -8.52 -10.97 -2.49
C MET A 158 -9.17 -10.60 -1.16
N ARG A 159 -8.45 -10.76 -0.03
CA ARG A 159 -8.91 -10.28 1.28
C ARG A 159 -9.15 -8.77 1.26
N ILE A 160 -8.20 -7.98 0.74
CA ILE A 160 -8.34 -6.52 0.62
C ILE A 160 -9.53 -6.16 -0.28
N LEU A 161 -9.72 -6.85 -1.40
CA LEU A 161 -10.88 -6.66 -2.27
C LEU A 161 -12.20 -6.92 -1.54
N LEU A 162 -12.26 -7.96 -0.70
CA LEU A 162 -13.45 -8.31 0.07
C LEU A 162 -13.72 -7.31 1.21
N GLU A 163 -12.70 -6.81 1.85
CA GLU A 163 -12.80 -5.79 2.90
C GLU A 163 -13.21 -4.43 2.37
N LYS A 164 -12.86 -4.11 1.13
CA LYS A 164 -13.15 -2.85 0.43
C LYS A 164 -12.77 -1.62 1.25
N PRO A 165 -11.51 -1.46 1.64
CA PRO A 165 -11.05 -0.24 2.29
C PRO A 165 -11.11 0.95 1.31
N GLU A 166 -11.10 2.18 1.83
CA GLU A 166 -10.93 3.38 1.00
C GLU A 166 -9.47 3.53 0.53
N VAL A 167 -8.53 3.15 1.42
CA VAL A 167 -7.08 3.24 1.17
C VAL A 167 -6.38 1.99 1.68
N VAL A 168 -5.40 1.50 0.93
CA VAL A 168 -4.46 0.49 1.38
C VAL A 168 -3.04 1.04 1.38
N PHE A 169 -2.35 0.94 2.51
CA PHE A 169 -0.92 1.18 2.61
C PHE A 169 -0.17 -0.10 2.28
N MET A 170 0.82 -0.03 1.40
CA MET A 170 1.65 -1.16 0.98
C MET A 170 3.12 -0.84 1.23
N VAL A 171 3.79 -1.67 2.02
CA VAL A 171 5.21 -1.50 2.35
C VAL A 171 6.05 -2.32 1.39
N GLN A 172 6.81 -1.65 0.53
CA GLN A 172 7.75 -2.25 -0.43
C GLN A 172 7.19 -3.49 -1.17
N PRO A 173 6.01 -3.40 -1.82
CA PRO A 173 5.28 -4.57 -2.34
C PRO A 173 6.06 -5.35 -3.41
N PHE A 174 7.14 -4.80 -3.94
CA PHE A 174 8.00 -5.43 -4.96
C PHE A 174 9.32 -5.96 -4.40
N LYS A 175 9.56 -5.83 -3.10
CA LYS A 175 10.77 -6.37 -2.47
C LYS A 175 10.79 -7.89 -2.61
N HIS A 176 11.94 -8.40 -3.01
CA HIS A 176 12.16 -9.84 -3.25
C HIS A 176 11.33 -10.47 -4.39
N ALA A 177 10.53 -9.68 -5.13
CA ALA A 177 9.74 -10.21 -6.25
C ALA A 177 10.61 -10.39 -7.50
N GLY A 178 10.65 -11.60 -8.06
CA GLY A 178 11.17 -11.87 -9.41
C GLY A 178 10.25 -11.26 -10.49
N THR A 179 10.70 -11.24 -11.75
CA THR A 179 9.97 -10.58 -12.84
C THR A 179 8.52 -11.06 -13.00
N PRO A 180 8.19 -12.36 -12.99
CA PRO A 180 6.80 -12.82 -13.10
C PRO A 180 5.94 -12.34 -11.92
N HIS A 181 6.48 -12.40 -10.71
CA HIS A 181 5.78 -11.97 -9.51
C HIS A 181 5.53 -10.45 -9.50
N ARG A 182 6.48 -9.64 -9.98
CA ARG A 182 6.28 -8.18 -10.14
C ARG A 182 5.12 -7.85 -11.09
N MET A 183 5.03 -8.54 -12.22
CA MET A 183 3.92 -8.35 -13.16
C MET A 183 2.59 -8.68 -12.49
N GLN A 184 2.51 -9.78 -11.75
CA GLN A 184 1.32 -10.15 -11.00
C GLN A 184 0.94 -9.08 -9.96
N VAL A 185 1.92 -8.57 -9.19
CA VAL A 185 1.66 -7.51 -8.21
C VAL A 185 1.12 -6.26 -8.89
N TRP A 186 1.64 -5.85 -10.06
CA TRP A 186 1.09 -4.73 -10.84
C TRP A 186 -0.36 -4.97 -11.28
N GLU A 187 -0.69 -6.16 -11.76
CA GLU A 187 -2.05 -6.52 -12.16
C GLU A 187 -3.01 -6.47 -10.97
N LEU A 188 -2.60 -7.02 -9.83
CA LEU A 188 -3.40 -7.01 -8.60
C LEU A 188 -3.61 -5.58 -8.06
N GLN A 189 -2.59 -4.74 -8.09
CA GLN A 189 -2.71 -3.33 -7.70
C GLN A 189 -3.62 -2.57 -8.67
N THR A 190 -3.51 -2.83 -9.96
CA THR A 190 -4.41 -2.26 -10.96
C THR A 190 -5.86 -2.66 -10.70
N LEU A 191 -6.10 -3.93 -10.38
CA LEU A 191 -7.43 -4.41 -10.01
C LEU A 191 -8.00 -3.69 -8.79
N LEU A 192 -7.20 -3.41 -7.75
CA LEU A 192 -7.64 -2.63 -6.59
C LEU A 192 -8.05 -1.21 -7.00
N LEU A 193 -7.23 -0.54 -7.81
CA LEU A 193 -7.50 0.82 -8.29
C LEU A 193 -8.77 0.88 -9.14
N GLU A 194 -8.99 -0.10 -10.03
CA GLU A 194 -10.20 -0.22 -10.85
C GLU A 194 -11.47 -0.45 -9.99
N ARG A 195 -11.33 -1.10 -8.84
CA ARG A 195 -12.41 -1.26 -7.85
C ARG A 195 -12.58 -0.02 -6.96
N GLY A 196 -11.83 1.05 -7.24
CA GLY A 196 -11.90 2.33 -6.54
C GLY A 196 -11.24 2.33 -5.17
N ILE A 197 -10.38 1.37 -4.88
CA ILE A 197 -9.51 1.35 -3.68
C ILE A 197 -8.26 2.16 -4.01
N SER A 198 -7.94 3.15 -3.18
CA SER A 198 -6.74 3.97 -3.35
C SER A 198 -5.52 3.28 -2.73
N ILE A 199 -4.34 3.49 -3.28
CA ILE A 199 -3.11 2.82 -2.84
C ILE A 199 -2.09 3.86 -2.41
N VAL A 200 -1.45 3.64 -1.26
CA VAL A 200 -0.24 4.36 -0.83
C VAL A 200 0.89 3.36 -0.74
N ILE A 201 1.88 3.49 -1.61
CA ILE A 201 3.08 2.65 -1.57
C ILE A 201 4.18 3.38 -0.81
N LEU A 202 4.69 2.75 0.24
CA LEU A 202 5.88 3.20 0.95
C LEU A 202 7.09 2.49 0.36
N ALA A 203 8.00 3.24 -0.24
CA ALA A 203 9.13 2.68 -0.98
C ALA A 203 10.45 3.37 -0.63
N MET A 204 11.51 2.59 -0.46
CA MET A 204 12.89 3.09 -0.55
C MET A 204 13.33 3.14 -2.01
N ASN A 205 13.07 2.08 -2.78
CA ASN A 205 13.24 2.06 -4.22
C ASN A 205 11.87 2.13 -4.91
N MET A 206 11.67 3.13 -5.75
CA MET A 206 10.39 3.39 -6.40
C MET A 206 10.29 2.86 -7.83
N SER A 207 11.36 2.28 -8.41
CA SER A 207 11.42 1.93 -9.84
C SER A 207 10.21 1.12 -10.31
N ASP A 208 9.87 0.06 -9.57
CA ASP A 208 8.74 -0.80 -9.91
C ASP A 208 7.39 -0.11 -9.66
N SER A 209 7.33 0.74 -8.62
CA SER A 209 6.12 1.45 -8.23
C SER A 209 5.73 2.56 -9.21
N LEU A 210 6.70 3.15 -9.95
CA LEU A 210 6.42 4.19 -10.96
C LEU A 210 5.50 3.69 -12.08
N THR A 211 5.49 2.38 -12.34
CA THR A 211 4.64 1.79 -13.38
C THR A 211 3.15 2.06 -13.14
N ILE A 212 2.71 2.14 -11.89
CA ILE A 212 1.30 2.36 -11.53
C ILE A 212 1.05 3.67 -10.80
N ALA A 213 2.10 4.40 -10.39
CA ALA A 213 1.98 5.63 -9.65
C ALA A 213 1.27 6.73 -10.45
N ASP A 214 0.36 7.43 -9.84
CA ASP A 214 -0.24 8.66 -10.37
C ASP A 214 0.55 9.88 -9.87
N ARG A 215 1.13 9.77 -8.66
CA ARG A 215 1.87 10.83 -7.98
C ARG A 215 2.93 10.24 -7.06
N VAL A 216 4.05 10.95 -6.92
CA VAL A 216 5.16 10.59 -6.03
C VAL A 216 5.43 11.73 -5.08
N ILE A 217 5.53 11.43 -3.78
CA ILE A 217 6.08 12.35 -2.77
C ILE A 217 7.43 11.79 -2.35
N ARG A 218 8.48 12.56 -2.57
CA ARG A 218 9.82 12.24 -2.11
C ARG A 218 10.13 13.01 -0.84
N ILE A 219 10.51 12.29 0.21
CA ILE A 219 10.94 12.85 1.48
C ILE A 219 12.46 12.70 1.56
N SER A 220 13.14 13.78 1.86
CA SER A 220 14.60 13.81 2.02
C SER A 220 14.99 14.76 3.14
N ARG A 221 16.24 14.69 3.58
CA ARG A 221 16.84 15.63 4.53
C ARG A 221 17.91 16.42 3.83
N VAL A 222 17.83 17.74 3.96
CA VAL A 222 18.85 18.68 3.45
C VAL A 222 19.18 19.61 4.62
N ASP A 223 20.48 19.71 4.96
CA ASP A 223 20.97 20.54 6.08
C ASP A 223 20.22 20.26 7.40
N GLY A 224 19.95 18.98 7.67
CA GLY A 224 19.26 18.56 8.88
C GLY A 224 17.75 18.81 8.92
N LYS A 225 17.17 19.46 7.90
CA LYS A 225 15.75 19.75 7.80
C LYS A 225 15.06 18.79 6.83
N MET A 226 13.86 18.33 7.18
CA MET A 226 13.04 17.56 6.26
C MET A 226 12.59 18.43 5.10
N THR A 227 12.69 17.89 3.90
CA THR A 227 12.18 18.49 2.67
C THR A 227 11.29 17.50 1.94
N THR A 228 10.20 17.98 1.38
CA THR A 228 9.29 17.18 0.57
C THR A 228 9.21 17.75 -0.84
N LYS A 229 9.25 16.86 -1.84
CA LYS A 229 8.96 17.22 -3.23
C LYS A 229 7.88 16.31 -3.76
N GLU A 230 6.90 16.90 -4.40
CA GLU A 230 5.81 16.20 -5.04
C GLU A 230 5.98 16.25 -6.55
N PHE A 231 5.73 15.09 -7.20
CA PHE A 231 5.81 14.92 -8.64
C PHE A 231 4.52 14.26 -9.13
N THR A 232 3.87 14.89 -10.09
CA THR A 232 2.76 14.31 -10.83
C THR A 232 3.30 13.44 -11.97
N TYR A 233 2.47 12.59 -12.55
CA TYR A 233 2.86 11.68 -13.64
C TYR A 233 3.64 12.36 -14.76
N ASN A 234 3.23 13.57 -15.16
CA ASN A 234 3.91 14.33 -16.24
C ASN A 234 5.33 14.79 -15.86
N GLN A 235 5.66 14.79 -14.58
CA GLN A 235 6.96 15.22 -14.04
C GLN A 235 7.87 14.04 -13.68
N PHE A 236 7.46 12.80 -13.94
CA PHE A 236 8.27 11.62 -13.58
C PHE A 236 9.60 11.56 -14.33
N SER A 237 9.72 12.21 -15.50
CA SER A 237 11.01 12.38 -16.20
C SER A 237 11.99 13.26 -15.44
N GLU A 238 11.52 14.10 -14.52
CA GLU A 238 12.34 14.98 -13.69
C GLU A 238 12.79 14.31 -12.39
N LEU A 239 12.23 13.12 -12.08
CA LEU A 239 12.64 12.36 -10.91
C LEU A 239 14.12 11.99 -11.05
N PRO A 240 14.97 12.37 -10.10
CA PRO A 240 16.34 11.90 -10.10
C PRO A 240 16.32 10.38 -9.93
N MET A 241 16.59 9.69 -11.01
CA MET A 241 16.83 8.23 -11.05
C MET A 241 18.19 7.94 -10.39
N SER A 242 18.38 8.40 -9.16
CA SER A 242 19.56 8.06 -8.39
C SER A 242 19.54 6.58 -8.08
N LEU A 243 20.57 5.89 -8.50
CA LEU A 243 20.85 4.55 -7.99
C LEU A 243 20.88 4.65 -6.46
N PRO A 244 20.28 3.70 -5.72
CA PRO A 244 20.13 3.81 -4.26
C PRO A 244 21.44 4.14 -3.52
N TRP A 245 22.58 3.68 -4.05
CA TRP A 245 23.90 3.93 -3.47
C TRP A 245 24.47 5.33 -3.76
N VAL A 246 24.03 6.04 -4.82
CA VAL A 246 24.44 7.42 -5.08
C VAL A 246 23.83 8.36 -4.04
N GLY A 247 22.55 8.18 -3.70
CA GLY A 247 21.92 8.93 -2.61
C GLY A 247 22.59 8.70 -1.26
N PHE A 248 23.04 7.48 -1.00
CA PHE A 248 23.77 7.14 0.22
C PHE A 248 25.11 7.89 0.34
N PHE A 249 25.87 8.02 -0.74
CA PHE A 249 27.12 8.79 -0.75
C PHE A 249 26.89 10.30 -0.59
N ASP A 250 25.82 10.83 -1.15
CA ASP A 250 25.45 12.24 -0.97
C ASP A 250 25.03 12.53 0.47
N GLU A 251 24.34 11.60 1.14
CA GLU A 251 23.98 11.70 2.55
C GLU A 251 25.20 11.61 3.47
N LEU A 252 26.18 10.73 3.18
CA LEU A 252 27.42 10.63 3.93
C LEU A 252 28.26 11.93 3.84
N LYS A 253 28.36 12.51 2.65
CA LYS A 253 29.04 13.79 2.46
C LYS A 253 28.37 14.94 3.22
N ASN A 254 27.04 14.97 3.25
CA ASN A 254 26.28 16.03 3.92
C ASN A 254 26.24 15.86 5.45
N ASN A 255 26.52 14.67 5.96
CA ASN A 255 26.59 14.41 7.42
C ASN A 255 28.00 14.56 8.00
N GLY A 256 28.99 14.95 7.18
CA GLY A 256 30.37 15.21 7.67
C GLY A 256 31.16 13.97 8.07
N GLU A 257 30.72 12.79 7.68
CA GLU A 257 31.50 11.57 7.83
C GLU A 257 32.47 11.48 6.62
N GLU A 258 33.69 11.94 6.82
CA GLU A 258 34.80 11.65 5.87
C GLU A 258 35.06 10.14 5.86
N ILE A 259 35.06 9.56 4.67
CA ILE A 259 35.44 8.17 4.41
C ILE A 259 36.98 8.07 4.44
#